data_1c100300a06b1820bca14a04d1a0a841
#
_entry.id   1c100300a06b1820bca14a04d1a0a841
#
_cell.length_a   1.000
_cell.length_b   1.000
_cell.length_c   1.000
_cell.angle_alpha   90.00
_cell.angle_beta   90.00
_cell.angle_gamma   90.00
#
_symmetry.space_group_name_H-M   'P 1'
#
loop_
_entity.id
_entity.type
_entity.pdbx_description
1 polymer ?
#
loop_
_entity_poly.entity_id
_entity_poly.type
_entity_poly.pdbx_seq_one_letter_code
_entity_poly.pdbx_strand_id
1 'polypeptide(L)'
;MKKKICLLLCLLMAFAVSTASAASKINSDGYYKGIRLAGKVQVVEAFPDIKVQVVNAFPDLKVQVVEAFPDKIGQWQFVEAFPDFKIQFVTAFPDIKIQYVNAFPGLP
;
A
#
# COMPACT_ATOMS: atom_id res chain seq x y z
N MET A 1 -38.04 26.31 -6.60
CA MET A 1 -37.56 26.30 -5.23
C MET A 1 -37.29 24.93 -4.74
N LYS A 2 -38.25 24.03 -4.89
CA LYS A 2 -38.07 22.68 -4.45
C LYS A 2 -36.88 22.00 -5.14
N LYS A 3 -36.64 22.39 -6.36
CA LYS A 3 -35.55 21.82 -7.13
C LYS A 3 -34.22 22.11 -6.52
N LYS A 4 -34.06 23.27 -5.93
CA LYS A 4 -32.81 23.64 -5.31
C LYS A 4 -32.47 22.75 -4.13
N ILE A 5 -33.48 22.39 -3.39
CA ILE A 5 -33.30 21.54 -2.23
C ILE A 5 -32.80 20.18 -2.68
N CYS A 6 -33.34 19.66 -3.75
CA CYS A 6 -32.89 18.38 -4.26
C CYS A 6 -31.43 18.43 -4.67
N LEU A 7 -31.02 19.51 -5.28
CA LEU A 7 -29.63 19.65 -5.70
C LEU A 7 -28.68 19.61 -4.50
N LEU A 8 -29.09 20.27 -3.43
CA LEU A 8 -28.26 20.26 -2.23
C LEU A 8 -28.09 18.87 -1.68
N LEU A 9 -29.14 18.10 -1.70
CA LEU A 9 -29.04 16.73 -1.23
C LEU A 9 -28.05 15.93 -2.05
N CYS A 10 -28.06 16.13 -3.33
CA CYS A 10 -27.12 15.41 -4.20
C CYS A 10 -25.68 15.77 -3.86
N LEU A 11 -25.43 17.02 -3.58
CA LEU A 11 -24.08 17.43 -3.22
C LEU A 11 -23.63 16.80 -1.92
N LEU A 12 -24.50 16.70 -0.97
CA LEU A 12 -24.16 16.08 0.31
C LEU A 12 -23.82 14.63 0.11
N MET A 13 -24.53 13.96 -0.75
CA MET A 13 -24.21 12.56 -1.01
C MET A 13 -22.85 12.41 -1.64
N ALA A 14 -22.47 13.34 -2.48
CA ALA A 14 -21.15 13.30 -3.08
C ALA A 14 -20.05 13.38 -2.03
N PHE A 15 -20.24 14.19 -1.02
CA PHE A 15 -19.28 14.24 0.08
C PHE A 15 -19.19 12.95 0.83
N ALA A 16 -20.31 12.34 1.10
CA ALA A 16 -20.30 11.06 1.80
C ALA A 16 -19.50 10.03 1.03
N VAL A 17 -19.62 10.04 -0.28
CA VAL A 17 -18.87 9.11 -1.11
C VAL A 17 -17.38 9.36 -1.00
N SER A 18 -16.97 10.60 -0.93
CA SER A 18 -15.54 10.90 -0.89
C SER A 18 -14.85 10.36 0.33
N THR A 19 -15.56 10.08 1.40
CA THR A 19 -14.93 9.50 2.58
C THR A 19 -14.43 8.09 2.34
N ALA A 20 -14.96 7.43 1.34
CA ALA A 20 -14.49 6.10 0.99
C ALA A 20 -13.05 6.09 0.51
N SER A 21 -12.50 7.25 0.18
CA SER A 21 -11.12 7.34 -0.26
C SER A 21 -10.12 6.98 0.83
N ALA A 22 -10.57 6.80 2.06
CA ALA A 22 -9.68 6.40 3.14
C ALA A 22 -9.25 4.95 3.03
N ALA A 23 -9.84 4.18 2.13
CA ALA A 23 -9.49 2.78 1.98
C ALA A 23 -8.03 2.63 1.52
N SER A 24 -7.41 1.55 1.94
CA SER A 24 -6.06 1.22 1.53
C SER A 24 -5.97 1.03 0.03
N LYS A 25 -4.82 1.36 -0.54
CA LYS A 25 -4.55 1.16 -1.97
C LYS A 25 -4.24 -0.29 -2.31
N ILE A 26 -4.02 -1.11 -1.30
CA ILE A 26 -3.73 -2.53 -1.48
C ILE A 26 -5.06 -3.27 -1.44
N ASN A 27 -5.29 -4.14 -2.42
CA ASN A 27 -6.56 -4.88 -2.44
C ASN A 27 -6.53 -6.02 -1.42
N SER A 28 -7.65 -6.71 -1.27
CA SER A 28 -7.79 -7.74 -0.25
C SER A 28 -6.92 -8.96 -0.49
N ASP A 29 -6.40 -9.12 -1.70
CA ASP A 29 -5.50 -10.22 -2.03
C ASP A 29 -4.04 -9.87 -1.81
N GLY A 30 -3.74 -8.65 -1.39
CA GLY A 30 -2.38 -8.23 -1.13
C GLY A 30 -1.64 -7.72 -2.35
N TYR A 31 -2.36 -7.18 -3.32
CA TYR A 31 -1.76 -6.63 -4.53
C TYR A 31 -1.89 -5.12 -4.55
N TYR A 32 -0.86 -4.45 -5.05
CA TYR A 32 -0.89 -3.03 -5.32
C TYR A 32 -0.72 -2.84 -6.81
N LYS A 33 -1.76 -2.36 -7.49
CA LYS A 33 -1.75 -2.12 -8.95
C LYS A 33 -1.19 -3.32 -9.72
N GLY A 34 -1.64 -4.51 -9.36
CA GLY A 34 -1.22 -5.71 -10.05
C GLY A 34 0.08 -6.31 -9.56
N ILE A 35 0.75 -5.70 -8.59
CA ILE A 35 2.00 -6.21 -8.04
C ILE A 35 1.68 -6.98 -6.75
N ARG A 36 2.03 -8.25 -6.73
CA ARG A 36 1.87 -9.06 -5.53
C ARG A 36 2.91 -8.63 -4.51
N LEU A 37 2.47 -8.27 -3.31
CA LEU A 37 3.37 -7.69 -2.31
C LEU A 37 4.06 -8.76 -1.48
N ALA A 38 4.71 -9.67 -2.17
CA ALA A 38 5.52 -10.73 -1.59
C ALA A 38 6.63 -11.05 -2.58
N GLY A 39 7.77 -11.45 -2.09
CA GLY A 39 8.82 -11.89 -2.98
C GLY A 39 10.12 -11.14 -2.82
N LYS A 40 10.91 -11.12 -3.86
CA LYS A 40 12.22 -10.49 -3.89
C LYS A 40 12.05 -9.02 -4.21
N VAL A 41 12.65 -8.16 -3.38
CA VAL A 41 12.47 -6.71 -3.46
C VAL A 41 13.83 -6.05 -3.56
N GLN A 42 13.98 -5.16 -4.50
CA GLN A 42 15.19 -4.38 -4.65
C GLN A 42 14.89 -2.93 -4.29
N VAL A 43 15.76 -2.34 -3.47
CA VAL A 43 15.67 -0.92 -3.13
C VAL A 43 16.41 -0.12 -4.18
N VAL A 44 15.76 0.86 -4.75
CA VAL A 44 16.35 1.72 -5.78
C VAL A 44 16.17 3.17 -5.40
N GLU A 45 16.94 4.05 -6.05
CA GLU A 45 16.85 5.48 -5.79
C GLU A 45 16.13 6.22 -6.91
N ALA A 46 15.80 5.52 -7.98
CA ALA A 46 15.07 6.11 -9.10
C ALA A 46 14.25 5.05 -9.80
N PHE A 47 13.14 5.47 -10.35
CA PHE A 47 12.26 4.61 -11.14
C PHE A 47 11.80 3.36 -10.38
N PRO A 48 11.24 3.52 -9.18
CA PRO A 48 10.70 2.38 -8.46
C PRO A 48 9.35 1.96 -9.04
N ASP A 49 8.96 0.73 -8.73
CA ASP A 49 7.59 0.31 -8.98
C ASP A 49 6.66 0.83 -7.90
N ILE A 50 7.14 0.97 -6.67
CA ILE A 50 6.34 1.39 -5.53
C ILE A 50 7.19 2.30 -4.65
N LYS A 51 6.62 3.43 -4.22
CA LYS A 51 7.22 4.28 -3.22
C LYS A 51 6.69 3.88 -1.85
N VAL A 52 7.59 3.64 -0.91
CA VAL A 52 7.26 3.03 0.36
C VAL A 52 7.72 3.93 1.50
N GLN A 53 6.85 4.16 2.47
CA GLN A 53 7.20 4.86 3.70
C GLN A 53 7.08 3.90 4.87
N VAL A 54 8.13 3.86 5.71
CA VAL A 54 8.11 3.03 6.92
C VAL A 54 7.43 3.82 8.03
N VAL A 55 6.44 3.22 8.68
CA VAL A 55 5.69 3.86 9.76
C VAL A 55 5.67 2.95 10.97
N ASN A 56 5.28 3.52 12.12
CA ASN A 56 5.17 2.77 13.37
C ASN A 56 3.72 2.44 13.73
N ALA A 57 2.77 2.95 12.97
CA ALA A 57 1.37 2.74 13.26
C ALA A 57 0.56 2.91 11.98
N PHE A 58 -0.56 2.22 11.91
CA PHE A 58 -1.52 2.32 10.80
C PHE A 58 -0.87 2.10 9.44
N PRO A 59 -0.13 0.99 9.25
CA PRO A 59 0.44 0.70 7.95
C PRO A 59 -0.62 0.19 6.97
N ASP A 60 -0.30 0.28 5.69
CA ASP A 60 -1.10 -0.40 4.67
C ASP A 60 -0.71 -1.87 4.57
N LEU A 61 0.53 -2.19 4.94
CA LEU A 61 1.06 -3.55 4.86
C LEU A 61 2.04 -3.78 5.99
N LYS A 62 1.94 -4.93 6.64
CA LYS A 62 2.96 -5.38 7.61
C LYS A 62 3.97 -6.22 6.88
N VAL A 63 5.24 -5.86 7.01
CA VAL A 63 6.33 -6.49 6.24
C VAL A 63 7.25 -7.23 7.18
N GLN A 64 7.46 -8.51 6.89
CA GLN A 64 8.45 -9.33 7.54
C GLN A 64 9.60 -9.56 6.56
N VAL A 65 10.81 -9.18 6.96
CA VAL A 65 11.99 -9.41 6.12
C VAL A 65 12.45 -10.83 6.34
N VAL A 66 12.58 -11.58 5.25
CA VAL A 66 13.03 -12.96 5.31
C VAL A 66 14.26 -13.11 4.43
N GLU A 67 15.02 -14.19 4.66
CA GLU A 67 16.24 -14.45 3.89
C GLU A 67 16.02 -15.51 2.83
N ALA A 68 14.86 -16.15 2.82
CA ALA A 68 14.53 -17.17 1.85
C ALA A 68 13.04 -17.41 1.85
N PHE A 69 12.51 -17.88 0.72
CA PHE A 69 11.13 -18.30 0.58
C PHE A 69 10.11 -17.22 0.99
N PRO A 70 10.16 -16.06 0.35
CA PRO A 70 9.19 -14.98 0.65
C PRO A 70 7.86 -15.27 -0.05
N ASP A 71 7.11 -16.24 0.46
CA ASP A 71 5.94 -16.75 -0.24
C ASP A 71 4.63 -16.08 0.15
N LYS A 72 4.55 -15.53 1.37
CA LYS A 72 3.31 -14.96 1.87
C LYS A 72 3.30 -13.46 1.68
N ILE A 73 2.10 -12.89 1.50
CA ILE A 73 1.96 -11.44 1.40
C ILE A 73 2.62 -10.79 2.61
N GLY A 74 3.45 -9.81 2.36
CA GLY A 74 4.21 -9.13 3.39
C GLY A 74 5.56 -9.74 3.69
N GLN A 75 5.88 -10.90 3.15
CA GLN A 75 7.23 -11.45 3.28
C GLN A 75 8.10 -10.94 2.14
N TRP A 76 9.10 -10.16 2.48
CA TRP A 76 10.00 -9.53 1.51
C TRP A 76 11.41 -10.02 1.74
N GLN A 77 12.08 -10.41 0.67
CA GLN A 77 13.49 -10.73 0.68
C GLN A 77 14.21 -9.67 -0.12
N PHE A 78 15.11 -8.92 0.52
CA PHE A 78 15.83 -7.87 -0.19
C PHE A 78 16.95 -8.49 -1.02
N VAL A 79 17.00 -8.10 -2.28
CA VAL A 79 18.00 -8.62 -3.24
C VAL A 79 18.60 -7.44 -3.98
N GLU A 80 19.76 -7.69 -4.62
CA GLU A 80 20.42 -6.66 -5.41
C GLU A 80 20.27 -6.88 -6.91
N ALA A 81 19.69 -8.02 -7.30
CA ALA A 81 19.48 -8.32 -8.71
C ALA A 81 18.27 -9.22 -8.86
N PHE A 82 17.62 -9.12 -9.99
CA PHE A 82 16.48 -9.95 -10.38
C PHE A 82 15.36 -9.91 -9.34
N PRO A 83 14.89 -8.70 -8.98
CA PRO A 83 13.78 -8.61 -8.03
C PRO A 83 12.45 -8.92 -8.69
N ASP A 84 11.46 -9.22 -7.87
CA ASP A 84 10.09 -9.30 -8.34
C ASP A 84 9.50 -7.90 -8.53
N PHE A 85 9.90 -6.95 -7.67
CA PHE A 85 9.54 -5.55 -7.86
C PHE A 85 10.56 -4.65 -7.14
N LYS A 86 10.56 -3.38 -7.50
CA LYS A 86 11.50 -2.40 -6.97
C LYS A 86 10.78 -1.40 -6.12
N ILE A 87 11.39 -1.01 -5.00
CA ILE A 87 10.83 0.01 -4.11
C ILE A 87 11.82 1.14 -3.91
N GLN A 88 11.28 2.30 -3.56
CA GLN A 88 12.06 3.44 -3.12
C GLN A 88 11.49 3.90 -1.80
N PHE A 89 12.36 4.05 -0.79
CA PHE A 89 11.93 4.59 0.50
C PHE A 89 11.78 6.09 0.39
N VAL A 90 10.64 6.59 0.87
CA VAL A 90 10.35 8.02 0.85
C VAL A 90 9.85 8.45 2.22
N THR A 91 9.93 9.74 2.50
CA THR A 91 9.43 10.29 3.75
C THR A 91 8.12 11.05 3.57
N ALA A 92 7.69 11.23 2.33
CA ALA A 92 6.45 11.94 2.02
C ALA A 92 5.86 11.38 0.74
N PHE A 93 4.55 11.43 0.65
CA PHE A 93 3.80 11.03 -0.55
C PHE A 93 4.13 9.60 -1.00
N PRO A 94 4.06 8.62 -0.09
CA PRO A 94 4.30 7.24 -0.50
C PRO A 94 3.12 6.67 -1.29
N ASP A 95 3.40 5.60 -2.02
CA ASP A 95 2.33 4.82 -2.61
C ASP A 95 1.69 3.93 -1.55
N ILE A 96 2.50 3.35 -0.68
CA ILE A 96 2.00 2.54 0.44
C ILE A 96 2.86 2.82 1.67
N LYS A 97 2.27 2.56 2.84
CA LYS A 97 2.97 2.65 4.12
C LYS A 97 3.16 1.26 4.66
N ILE A 98 4.37 0.96 5.13
CA ILE A 98 4.67 -0.36 5.68
C ILE A 98 5.15 -0.23 7.12
N GLN A 99 4.95 -1.31 7.87
CA GLN A 99 5.48 -1.45 9.22
C GLN A 99 6.19 -2.78 9.29
N TYR A 100 7.44 -2.77 9.76
CA TYR A 100 8.18 -4.01 9.91
C TYR A 100 7.67 -4.78 11.11
N VAL A 101 7.50 -6.08 10.93
CA VAL A 101 7.04 -6.99 11.99
C VAL A 101 7.92 -8.23 12.01
N ASN A 102 7.90 -8.93 13.14
CA ASN A 102 8.64 -10.18 13.27
C ASN A 102 7.75 -11.40 13.03
N ALA A 103 6.45 -11.21 12.98
CA ALA A 103 5.50 -12.29 12.80
C ALA A 103 4.22 -11.73 12.22
N PHE A 104 3.45 -12.59 11.59
CA PHE A 104 2.13 -12.26 11.06
C PHE A 104 2.18 -11.08 10.07
N PRO A 105 3.01 -11.19 9.02
CA PRO A 105 3.02 -10.16 7.98
C PRO A 105 1.74 -10.18 7.17
N GLY A 106 1.54 -9.14 6.38
CA GLY A 106 0.42 -9.07 5.48
C GLY A 106 -0.46 -7.87 5.75
N LEU A 107 -1.71 -7.97 5.37
CA LEU A 107 -2.65 -6.88 5.57
C LEU A 107 -2.98 -6.73 7.05
N PRO A 108 -3.10 -5.49 7.52
CA PRO A 108 -3.42 -5.26 8.92
C PRO A 108 -4.84 -5.64 9.27
#